data_50ea8cebd750866d9579a945bc8fcdad
#
_entry.id   50ea8cebd750866d9579a945bc8fcdad
#
_cell.length_a   1.000
_cell.length_b   1.000
_cell.length_c   1.000
_cell.angle_alpha   90.00
_cell.angle_beta   90.00
_cell.angle_gamma   90.00
#
_symmetry.space_group_name_H-M   'P 1'
#
loop_
_entity.id
_entity.type
_entity.pdbx_description
1 polymer ?
#
loop_
_entity_poly.entity_id
_entity_poly.type
_entity_poly.pdbx_seq_one_letter_code
_entity_poly.pdbx_strand_id
1 'polypeptide(L)'
;MSDCVFCGIVQRKIAATVVHEDEHTLAFVDIGQVNPGHVLVAVKAHAENLYALEDAQVAAVALAATRLTRAIRDAFASSGLSVYQANGSAAGQTVFHYHVHLVPRHEHDGMNLTWPVKNPPRERLEEYAARLRAAIGQPKGE
;
A
#
# COMPACT_ATOMS: atom_id res chain seq x y z
N MET A 1 17.99 8.29 2.39
CA MET A 1 18.57 7.10 2.99
C MET A 1 19.30 6.34 1.91
N SER A 2 20.62 6.21 2.03
CA SER A 2 21.47 5.64 0.98
C SER A 2 21.17 4.17 0.66
N ASP A 3 20.60 3.42 1.60
CA ASP A 3 20.38 1.98 1.45
C ASP A 3 18.94 1.61 1.09
N CYS A 4 18.07 2.59 0.91
CA CYS A 4 16.69 2.34 0.53
C CYS A 4 16.58 2.12 -0.98
N VAL A 5 16.19 0.92 -1.40
CA VAL A 5 16.02 0.55 -2.81
C VAL A 5 15.01 1.48 -3.51
N PHE A 6 13.89 1.79 -2.87
CA PHE A 6 12.87 2.65 -3.47
C PHE A 6 13.30 4.11 -3.55
N CYS A 7 14.07 4.61 -2.58
CA CYS A 7 14.74 5.92 -2.73
C CYS A 7 15.67 5.92 -3.94
N GLY A 8 16.41 4.84 -4.15
CA GLY A 8 17.27 4.67 -5.31
C GLY A 8 16.50 4.67 -6.63
N ILE A 9 15.34 4.06 -6.67
CA ILE A 9 14.43 4.09 -7.83
C ILE A 9 13.89 5.49 -8.09
N VAL A 10 13.43 6.17 -7.05
CA VAL A 10 12.94 7.57 -7.15
C VAL A 10 14.04 8.50 -7.69
N GLN A 11 15.26 8.31 -7.25
CA GLN A 11 16.44 9.10 -7.70
C GLN A 11 17.00 8.64 -9.04
N ARG A 12 16.42 7.66 -9.69
CA ARG A 12 16.89 7.09 -10.97
C ARG A 12 18.28 6.45 -10.89
N LYS A 13 18.73 6.08 -9.70
CA LYS A 13 19.99 5.33 -9.48
C LYS A 13 19.80 3.82 -9.62
N ILE A 14 18.60 3.33 -9.37
CA ILE A 14 18.19 1.93 -9.55
C ILE A 14 17.11 1.89 -10.61
N ALA A 15 17.27 1.00 -11.59
CA ALA A 15 16.32 0.84 -12.69
C ALA A 15 14.99 0.28 -12.21
N ALA A 16 13.89 0.82 -12.74
CA ALA A 16 12.54 0.29 -12.56
C ALA A 16 11.71 0.61 -13.81
N THR A 17 10.67 -0.20 -14.04
CA THR A 17 9.74 0.04 -15.15
C THR A 17 8.61 0.94 -14.66
N VAL A 18 8.78 2.25 -14.85
CA VAL A 18 7.86 3.29 -14.37
C VAL A 18 6.64 3.38 -15.27
N VAL A 19 5.45 3.45 -14.68
CA VAL A 19 4.17 3.58 -15.40
C VAL A 19 3.47 4.90 -15.13
N HIS A 20 3.78 5.56 -14.01
CA HIS A 20 3.18 6.86 -13.66
C HIS A 20 4.09 7.58 -12.66
N GLU A 21 4.07 8.90 -12.74
CA GLU A 21 4.79 9.78 -11.82
C GLU A 21 4.02 11.08 -11.63
N ASP A 22 3.96 11.55 -10.40
CA ASP A 22 3.47 12.88 -10.06
C ASP A 22 4.42 13.55 -9.04
N GLU A 23 4.02 14.68 -8.48
CA GLU A 23 4.85 15.43 -7.53
C GLU A 23 5.26 14.59 -6.32
N HIS A 24 4.37 13.75 -5.81
CA HIS A 24 4.56 13.02 -4.55
C HIS A 24 4.73 11.52 -4.71
N THR A 25 4.39 10.95 -5.88
CA THR A 25 4.37 9.50 -6.06
C THR A 25 5.10 9.07 -7.32
N LEU A 26 5.61 7.84 -7.26
CA LEU A 26 6.17 7.12 -8.39
C LEU A 26 5.53 5.73 -8.42
N ALA A 27 4.98 5.35 -9.56
CA ALA A 27 4.41 4.02 -9.75
C ALA A 27 5.23 3.23 -10.77
N PHE A 28 5.54 1.99 -10.42
CA PHE A 28 6.36 1.12 -11.26
C PHE A 28 5.89 -0.34 -11.15
N VAL A 29 6.19 -1.10 -12.17
CA VAL A 29 5.81 -2.53 -12.24
C VAL A 29 6.62 -3.31 -11.21
N ASP A 30 5.95 -4.13 -10.40
CA ASP A 30 6.64 -5.03 -9.48
C ASP A 30 7.37 -6.12 -10.28
N ILE A 31 8.65 -6.32 -10.00
CA ILE A 31 9.44 -7.37 -10.66
C ILE A 31 8.97 -8.78 -10.28
N GLY A 32 8.33 -8.93 -9.12
CA GLY A 32 7.74 -10.17 -8.64
C GLY A 32 6.22 -10.19 -8.89
N GLN A 33 5.80 -10.28 -10.15
CA GLN A 33 4.38 -10.24 -10.53
C GLN A 33 3.56 -11.34 -9.87
N VAL A 34 2.59 -11.00 -9.03
CA VAL A 34 1.57 -11.96 -8.56
C VAL A 34 0.66 -12.36 -9.72
N ASN A 35 0.19 -11.36 -10.46
CA ASN A 35 -0.51 -11.51 -11.72
C ASN A 35 0.00 -10.45 -12.70
N PRO A 36 -0.09 -10.65 -14.01
CA PRO A 36 0.32 -9.63 -14.98
C PRO A 36 -0.37 -8.28 -14.73
N GLY A 37 0.42 -7.23 -14.60
CA GLY A 37 -0.06 -5.88 -14.30
C GLY A 37 0.01 -5.48 -12.82
N HIS A 38 0.68 -6.25 -11.99
CA HIS A 38 0.96 -5.92 -10.59
C HIS A 38 1.89 -4.70 -10.53
N VAL A 39 1.41 -3.61 -9.92
CA VAL A 39 2.08 -2.31 -9.85
C VAL A 39 2.26 -1.91 -8.38
N LEU A 40 3.36 -1.23 -8.11
CA LEU A 40 3.62 -0.56 -6.84
C LEU A 40 3.44 0.94 -7.00
N VAL A 41 2.79 1.57 -6.03
CA VAL A 41 2.73 3.04 -5.91
C VAL A 41 3.51 3.42 -4.67
N ALA A 42 4.65 4.05 -4.85
CA ALA A 42 5.53 4.49 -3.75
C ALA A 42 5.49 6.01 -3.60
N VAL A 43 5.65 6.49 -2.38
CA VAL A 43 5.88 7.92 -2.12
C VAL A 43 7.32 8.28 -2.54
N LYS A 44 7.52 9.50 -3.06
CA LYS A 44 8.85 9.98 -3.46
C LYS A 44 9.70 10.35 -2.25
N ALA A 45 9.18 11.19 -1.36
CA ALA A 45 9.86 11.51 -0.11
C ALA A 45 9.79 10.30 0.82
N HIS A 46 10.93 9.87 1.33
CA HIS A 46 11.00 8.66 2.15
C HIS A 46 10.10 8.76 3.37
N ALA A 47 9.24 7.77 3.53
CA ALA A 47 8.50 7.49 4.74
C ALA A 47 8.50 5.97 4.92
N GLU A 48 8.82 5.50 6.10
CA GLU A 48 8.99 4.07 6.36
C GLU A 48 7.69 3.30 6.14
N ASN A 49 6.58 3.85 6.62
CA ASN A 49 5.27 3.21 6.56
C ASN A 49 4.15 4.25 6.73
N LEU A 50 2.91 3.79 6.84
CA LEU A 50 1.72 4.63 6.94
C LEU A 50 1.77 5.64 8.10
N TYR A 51 2.38 5.25 9.24
CA TYR A 51 2.46 6.11 10.43
C TYR A 51 3.31 7.36 10.21
N ALA A 52 4.22 7.34 9.25
CA ALA A 52 5.14 8.42 8.95
C ALA A 52 4.68 9.33 7.80
N LEU A 53 3.54 9.04 7.17
CA LEU A 53 3.04 9.83 6.05
C LEU A 53 2.44 11.17 6.48
N GLU A 54 2.70 12.18 5.67
CA GLU A 54 1.99 13.45 5.73
C GLU A 54 0.71 13.41 4.89
N ASP A 55 -0.26 14.29 5.19
CA ASP A 55 -1.58 14.32 4.54
C ASP A 55 -1.48 14.42 3.01
N ALA A 56 -0.56 15.26 2.51
CA ALA A 56 -0.35 15.42 1.07
C ALA A 56 0.11 14.12 0.38
N GLN A 57 0.94 13.33 1.07
CA GLN A 57 1.39 12.03 0.58
C GLN A 57 0.24 11.01 0.56
N VAL A 58 -0.56 10.97 1.61
CA VAL A 58 -1.75 10.12 1.70
C VAL A 58 -2.70 10.41 0.54
N ALA A 59 -3.02 11.68 0.32
CA ALA A 59 -3.92 12.09 -0.76
C ALA A 59 -3.36 11.72 -2.15
N ALA A 60 -2.07 11.97 -2.37
CA ALA A 60 -1.42 11.67 -3.65
C ALA A 60 -1.42 10.17 -3.97
N VAL A 61 -1.11 9.33 -2.98
CA VAL A 61 -1.14 7.86 -3.16
C VAL A 61 -2.55 7.38 -3.48
N ALA A 62 -3.57 7.87 -2.77
CA ALA A 62 -4.96 7.49 -3.00
C ALA A 62 -5.42 7.85 -4.42
N LEU A 63 -5.09 9.05 -4.89
CA LEU A 63 -5.43 9.51 -6.24
C LEU A 63 -4.69 8.69 -7.31
N ALA A 64 -3.38 8.51 -7.17
CA ALA A 64 -2.59 7.71 -8.11
C ALA A 64 -3.07 6.26 -8.16
N ALA A 65 -3.28 5.63 -7.01
CA ALA A 65 -3.79 4.26 -6.92
C ALA A 65 -5.15 4.11 -7.63
N THR A 66 -6.08 5.03 -7.39
CA THR A 66 -7.41 4.99 -8.02
C THR A 66 -7.34 5.07 -9.54
N ARG A 67 -6.51 5.98 -10.07
CA ARG A 67 -6.31 6.11 -11.53
C ARG A 67 -5.67 4.87 -12.14
N LEU A 68 -4.64 4.35 -11.47
CA LEU A 68 -3.92 3.16 -11.94
C LEU A 68 -4.77 1.90 -11.89
N THR A 69 -5.62 1.73 -10.87
CA THR A 69 -6.51 0.57 -10.79
C THR A 69 -7.48 0.49 -11.95
N ARG A 70 -8.01 1.62 -12.39
CA ARG A 70 -8.87 1.70 -13.59
C ARG A 70 -8.09 1.30 -14.84
N ALA A 71 -6.88 1.83 -15.00
CA ALA A 71 -6.01 1.50 -16.12
C ALA A 71 -5.62 0.01 -16.13
N ILE A 72 -5.29 -0.56 -14.97
CA ILE A 72 -4.96 -1.98 -14.83
C ILE A 72 -6.15 -2.86 -15.23
N ARG A 73 -7.35 -2.55 -14.72
CA ARG A 73 -8.57 -3.28 -15.08
C ARG A 73 -8.78 -3.30 -16.60
N ASP A 74 -8.66 -2.14 -17.22
CA ASP A 74 -8.92 -2.00 -18.65
C ASP A 74 -7.83 -2.67 -19.51
N ALA A 75 -6.56 -2.59 -19.09
CA ALA A 75 -5.43 -3.17 -19.81
C ALA A 75 -5.32 -4.69 -19.68
N PHE A 76 -5.69 -5.25 -18.52
CA PHE A 76 -5.51 -6.67 -18.21
C PHE A 76 -6.83 -7.44 -18.07
N ALA A 77 -7.96 -6.79 -18.26
CA ALA A 77 -9.30 -7.40 -18.15
C ALA A 77 -9.49 -8.17 -16.84
N SER A 78 -8.97 -7.63 -15.72
CA SER A 78 -9.05 -8.28 -14.43
C SER A 78 -10.47 -8.28 -13.88
N SER A 79 -10.89 -9.40 -13.26
CA SER A 79 -12.21 -9.55 -12.64
C SER A 79 -12.32 -8.80 -11.32
N GLY A 80 -11.19 -8.55 -10.66
CA GLY A 80 -11.09 -7.84 -9.40
C GLY A 80 -9.73 -7.18 -9.26
N LEU A 81 -9.55 -6.46 -8.15
CA LEU A 81 -8.27 -5.85 -7.82
C LEU A 81 -8.10 -5.83 -6.31
N SER A 82 -6.94 -6.25 -5.84
CA SER A 82 -6.57 -6.14 -4.45
C SER A 82 -5.59 -4.99 -4.25
N VAL A 83 -5.88 -4.14 -3.28
CA VAL A 83 -4.96 -3.11 -2.80
C VAL A 83 -4.36 -3.62 -1.50
N TYR A 84 -3.04 -3.75 -1.46
CA TYR A 84 -2.35 -4.31 -0.30
C TYR A 84 -1.25 -3.36 0.18
N GLN A 85 -1.17 -3.17 1.49
CA GLN A 85 -0.14 -2.35 2.12
C GLN A 85 0.15 -2.92 3.51
N ALA A 86 1.42 -2.97 3.90
CA ALA A 86 1.84 -3.51 5.18
C ALA A 86 2.70 -2.50 5.95
N ASN A 87 2.50 -2.42 7.26
CA ASN A 87 3.20 -1.51 8.16
C ASN A 87 3.87 -2.32 9.28
N GLY A 88 5.19 -2.37 9.23
CA GLY A 88 6.01 -3.14 10.15
C GLY A 88 6.20 -4.60 9.73
N SER A 89 7.27 -5.22 10.23
CA SER A 89 7.62 -6.60 9.89
C SER A 89 6.57 -7.60 10.35
N ALA A 90 5.90 -7.35 11.48
CA ALA A 90 4.81 -8.21 11.98
C ALA A 90 3.61 -8.26 11.02
N ALA A 91 3.42 -7.25 10.18
CA ALA A 91 2.39 -7.20 9.15
C ALA A 91 2.88 -7.68 7.78
N GLY A 92 4.14 -8.11 7.67
CA GLY A 92 4.73 -8.59 6.43
C GLY A 92 5.41 -7.51 5.59
N GLN A 93 5.68 -6.33 6.14
CA GLN A 93 6.46 -5.31 5.44
C GLN A 93 7.90 -5.80 5.26
N THR A 94 8.39 -5.78 4.03
CA THR A 94 9.76 -6.20 3.70
C THR A 94 10.63 -5.05 3.18
N VAL A 95 10.05 -4.10 2.48
CA VAL A 95 10.71 -2.86 2.07
C VAL A 95 10.18 -1.72 2.93
N PHE A 96 11.07 -1.08 3.70
CA PHE A 96 10.71 -0.04 4.67
C PHE A 96 10.73 1.35 4.01
N HIS A 97 9.93 1.47 2.98
CA HIS A 97 9.59 2.67 2.26
C HIS A 97 8.14 2.53 1.82
N TYR A 98 7.28 3.46 2.22
CA TYR A 98 5.84 3.34 2.01
C TYR A 98 5.49 3.12 0.55
N HIS A 99 4.77 2.05 0.30
CA HIS A 99 4.25 1.70 -1.01
C HIS A 99 2.97 0.87 -0.88
N VAL A 100 2.17 0.93 -1.91
CA VAL A 100 0.92 0.20 -2.03
C VAL A 100 1.01 -0.73 -3.23
N HIS A 101 0.64 -1.99 -3.03
CA HIS A 101 0.50 -2.96 -4.12
C HIS A 101 -0.87 -2.83 -4.76
N LEU A 102 -0.91 -2.77 -6.08
CA LEU A 102 -2.12 -2.87 -6.89
C LEU A 102 -2.03 -4.18 -7.65
N VAL A 103 -2.82 -5.17 -7.25
CA VAL A 103 -2.74 -6.52 -7.79
C VAL A 103 -4.02 -6.84 -8.54
N PRO A 104 -3.97 -6.98 -9.89
CA PRO A 104 -5.12 -7.45 -10.65
C PRO A 104 -5.45 -8.88 -10.26
N ARG A 105 -6.73 -9.16 -10.08
CA ARG A 105 -7.20 -10.46 -9.59
C ARG A 105 -8.09 -11.13 -10.62
N HIS A 106 -7.95 -12.46 -10.70
CA HIS A 106 -8.72 -13.33 -11.57
C HIS A 106 -9.25 -14.53 -10.79
N GLU A 107 -10.32 -15.14 -11.30
CA GLU A 107 -10.80 -16.40 -10.74
C GLU A 107 -9.68 -17.44 -10.79
N HIS A 108 -9.48 -18.15 -9.69
CA HIS A 108 -8.48 -19.23 -9.58
C HIS A 108 -7.02 -18.79 -9.83
N ASP A 109 -6.66 -17.57 -9.49
CA ASP A 109 -5.30 -17.03 -9.69
C ASP A 109 -4.26 -17.54 -8.66
N GLY A 110 -4.65 -18.41 -7.75
CA GLY A 110 -3.77 -19.01 -6.75
C GLY A 110 -3.50 -18.14 -5.53
N MET A 111 -3.96 -16.90 -5.51
CA MET A 111 -3.81 -16.02 -4.36
C MET A 111 -4.99 -16.15 -3.42
N ASN A 112 -4.77 -16.71 -2.23
CA ASN A 112 -5.77 -16.83 -1.18
C ASN A 112 -5.47 -15.86 -0.06
N LEU A 113 -6.40 -14.95 0.19
CA LEU A 113 -6.38 -14.07 1.34
C LEU A 113 -7.37 -14.61 2.39
N THR A 114 -6.88 -15.51 3.22
CA THR A 114 -7.65 -16.03 4.35
C THR A 114 -6.96 -15.65 5.65
N TRP A 115 -7.75 -15.25 6.64
CA TRP A 115 -7.24 -14.98 7.99
C TRP A 115 -8.13 -15.63 9.04
N PRO A 116 -7.56 -16.02 10.20
CA PRO A 116 -8.32 -16.64 11.28
C PRO A 116 -9.24 -15.60 11.93
N VAL A 117 -10.53 -15.74 11.70
CA VAL A 117 -11.53 -14.85 12.27
C VAL A 117 -11.81 -15.24 13.71
N LYS A 118 -11.71 -14.27 14.61
CA LYS A 118 -12.14 -14.40 16.01
C LYS A 118 -13.49 -13.71 16.15
N ASN A 119 -14.42 -14.32 16.89
CA ASN A 119 -15.76 -13.80 17.05
C ASN A 119 -15.98 -13.43 18.53
N PRO A 120 -15.42 -12.31 19.01
CA PRO A 120 -15.62 -11.89 20.39
C PRO A 120 -17.07 -11.47 20.64
N PRO A 121 -17.57 -11.56 21.87
CA PRO A 121 -18.89 -11.09 22.21
C PRO A 121 -19.00 -9.57 22.08
N ARG A 122 -20.24 -9.07 21.94
CA ARG A 122 -20.53 -7.65 21.69
C ARG A 122 -19.88 -6.71 22.73
N GLU A 123 -19.88 -7.10 23.99
CA GLU A 123 -19.28 -6.33 25.07
C GLU A 123 -17.79 -6.06 24.83
N ARG A 124 -17.09 -7.05 24.28
CA ARG A 124 -15.68 -6.92 23.94
C ARG A 124 -15.47 -5.97 22.76
N LEU A 125 -16.37 -5.98 21.78
CA LEU A 125 -16.33 -5.04 20.66
C LEU A 125 -16.53 -3.60 21.15
N GLU A 126 -17.43 -3.38 22.10
CA GLU A 126 -17.62 -2.05 22.70
C GLU A 126 -16.39 -1.58 23.48
N GLU A 127 -15.70 -2.45 24.18
CA GLU A 127 -14.42 -2.14 24.84
C GLU A 127 -13.36 -1.72 23.82
N TYR A 128 -13.23 -2.43 22.70
CA TYR A 128 -12.31 -2.07 21.63
C TYR A 128 -12.65 -0.70 21.03
N ALA A 129 -13.91 -0.45 20.77
CA ALA A 129 -14.39 0.83 20.26
C ALA A 129 -14.08 1.98 21.23
N ALA A 130 -14.27 1.77 22.52
CA ALA A 130 -13.96 2.76 23.55
C ALA A 130 -12.46 3.12 23.58
N ARG A 131 -11.60 2.12 23.48
CA ARG A 131 -10.14 2.31 23.40
C ARG A 131 -9.73 3.08 22.15
N LEU A 132 -10.34 2.78 21.01
CA LEU A 132 -10.08 3.47 19.74
C LEU A 132 -10.54 4.93 19.81
N ARG A 133 -11.75 5.19 20.31
CA ARG A 133 -12.27 6.56 20.46
C ARG A 133 -11.38 7.41 21.37
N ALA A 134 -10.90 6.83 22.46
CA ALA A 134 -10.00 7.53 23.37
C ALA A 134 -8.66 7.86 22.71
N ALA A 135 -8.11 6.93 21.92
CA ALA A 135 -6.84 7.14 21.21
C ALA A 135 -6.97 8.17 20.08
N ILE A 136 -8.08 8.17 19.34
CA ILE A 136 -8.34 9.13 18.25
C ILE A 136 -8.46 10.55 18.81
N GLY A 137 -9.08 10.72 19.96
CA GLY A 137 -9.24 12.03 20.63
C GLY A 137 -7.98 12.59 21.26
N GLN A 138 -6.87 11.85 21.29
CA GLN A 138 -5.62 12.32 21.86
C GLN A 138 -4.79 13.11 20.85
N PRO A 139 -4.15 14.25 21.27
CA PRO A 139 -3.24 14.95 20.38
C PRO A 139 -2.08 14.03 19.99
N LYS A 140 -1.60 14.16 18.75
CA LYS A 140 -0.38 13.47 18.31
C LYS A 140 0.74 13.89 19.27
N GLY A 141 1.42 12.91 19.86
CA GLY A 141 2.60 13.16 20.68
C GLY A 141 3.66 13.91 19.85
N GLU A 142 4.24 14.92 20.45
CA GLU A 142 5.36 15.66 19.86
C GLU A 142 6.60 14.74 19.74
#